data_c8ab7ca197fa8a97824ab16be35ab343
#
_entry.id   c8ab7ca197fa8a97824ab16be35ab343
#
_cell.length_a   1.000
_cell.length_b   1.000
_cell.length_c   1.000
_cell.angle_alpha   90.00
_cell.angle_beta   90.00
_cell.angle_gamma   90.00
#
_symmetry.space_group_name_H-M   'P 1'
#
loop_
_entity.id
_entity.type
_entity.pdbx_description
1 polymer ?
#
loop_
_entity_poly.entity_id
_entity_poly.type
_entity_poly.pdbx_seq_one_letter_code
_entity_poly.pdbx_strand_id
1 'polypeptide(L)'
;KDISSKQSMILGTAGLTALLCCFAIKAREEILLGEKIKDVLVTGASGGVGSISVMILNKFGYDVTAVTGKVENEGYLKSLGAKNIINKSDLDKDARPLDKGLWDGVVDTVGGKILANALAQTRDNGIVAACGNASDYKLNTTVMPFIIRGVKLWGINSVTASIKRREFVWNEVHNLINFDKIEQSIKTISLEDLIDIYPKMLKGETSGRYIIDLKK
;
A
#
# COMPACT_ATOMS: atom_id res chain seq x y z
N LYS A 1 -10.32 -1.65 22.56
CA LYS A 1 -11.64 -1.21 23.12
C LYS A 1 -12.02 0.21 22.73
N ASP A 2 -11.11 1.01 22.19
CA ASP A 2 -11.30 2.46 21.99
C ASP A 2 -11.54 2.86 20.52
N ILE A 3 -11.78 1.90 19.64
CA ILE A 3 -12.10 2.13 18.23
C ILE A 3 -13.60 1.89 18.02
N SER A 4 -14.27 2.86 17.42
CA SER A 4 -15.70 2.74 17.08
C SER A 4 -15.92 1.67 15.99
N SER A 5 -17.17 1.18 15.87
CA SER A 5 -17.53 0.26 14.78
C SER A 5 -17.24 0.88 13.40
N LYS A 6 -17.53 2.17 13.21
CA LYS A 6 -17.20 2.91 11.99
C LYS A 6 -15.70 2.88 11.72
N GLN A 7 -14.87 3.22 12.69
CA GLN A 7 -13.41 3.20 12.57
C GLN A 7 -12.86 1.80 12.28
N SER A 8 -13.43 0.77 12.90
CA SER A 8 -13.08 -0.63 12.62
C SER A 8 -13.36 -1.00 11.15
N MET A 9 -14.50 -0.53 10.62
CA MET A 9 -14.86 -0.77 9.21
C MET A 9 -14.05 0.10 8.23
N ILE A 10 -13.63 1.29 8.64
CA ILE A 10 -12.67 2.11 7.87
C ILE A 10 -11.39 1.33 7.61
N LEU A 11 -10.85 0.67 8.60
CA LEU A 11 -9.65 -0.16 8.44
C LEU A 11 -9.97 -1.47 7.72
N GLY A 12 -10.82 -2.31 8.32
CA GLY A 12 -11.19 -3.60 7.77
C GLY A 12 -10.01 -4.43 7.26
N THR A 13 -10.23 -5.21 6.20
CA THR A 13 -9.18 -6.00 5.55
C THR A 13 -8.06 -5.14 4.97
N ALA A 14 -8.38 -3.96 4.44
CA ALA A 14 -7.36 -3.09 3.84
C ALA A 14 -6.39 -2.53 4.89
N GLY A 15 -6.87 -2.14 6.07
CA GLY A 15 -6.02 -1.70 7.18
C GLY A 15 -5.12 -2.83 7.69
N LEU A 16 -5.69 -4.04 7.87
CA LEU A 16 -4.89 -5.22 8.22
C LEU A 16 -3.78 -5.47 7.20
N THR A 17 -4.11 -5.45 5.91
CA THR A 17 -3.14 -5.70 4.84
C THR A 17 -2.06 -4.63 4.81
N ALA A 18 -2.43 -3.35 4.94
CA ALA A 18 -1.48 -2.24 4.97
C ALA A 18 -0.51 -2.36 6.16
N LEU A 19 -1.02 -2.67 7.35
CA LEU A 19 -0.19 -2.92 8.54
C LEU A 19 0.81 -4.06 8.30
N LEU A 20 0.34 -5.20 7.78
CA LEU A 20 1.21 -6.33 7.48
C LEU A 20 2.30 -5.99 6.45
N CYS A 21 1.98 -5.22 5.40
CA CYS A 21 2.96 -4.74 4.42
C CYS A 21 3.99 -3.80 5.06
N CYS A 22 3.53 -2.81 5.82
CA CYS A 22 4.42 -1.83 6.43
C CYS A 22 5.35 -2.46 7.48
N PHE A 23 4.85 -3.39 8.28
CA PHE A 23 5.70 -4.14 9.21
C PHE A 23 6.66 -5.10 8.51
N ALA A 24 6.31 -5.66 7.35
CA ALA A 24 7.25 -6.44 6.54
C ALA A 24 8.41 -5.57 6.05
N ILE A 25 8.13 -4.32 5.65
CA ILE A 25 9.18 -3.36 5.27
C ILE A 25 10.05 -3.02 6.49
N LYS A 26 9.43 -2.67 7.61
CA LYS A 26 10.15 -2.30 8.83
C LYS A 26 11.06 -3.43 9.34
N ALA A 27 10.64 -4.68 9.24
CA ALA A 27 11.43 -5.84 9.64
C ALA A 27 12.76 -5.98 8.87
N ARG A 28 12.89 -5.35 7.69
CA ARG A 28 14.17 -5.29 6.96
C ARG A 28 15.27 -4.62 7.80
N GLU A 29 14.95 -3.57 8.55
CA GLU A 29 15.94 -2.88 9.38
C GLU A 29 16.53 -3.80 10.46
N GLU A 30 15.72 -4.71 11.00
CA GLU A 30 16.18 -5.71 11.97
C GLU A 30 17.03 -6.80 11.29
N ILE A 31 16.60 -7.28 10.10
CA ILE A 31 17.33 -8.31 9.34
C ILE A 31 18.70 -7.82 8.89
N LEU A 32 18.83 -6.54 8.55
CA LEU A 32 20.07 -5.93 8.07
C LEU A 32 20.83 -5.13 9.16
N LEU A 33 20.70 -5.55 10.41
CA LEU A 33 21.48 -5.02 11.54
C LEU A 33 21.43 -3.50 11.69
N GLY A 34 20.27 -2.89 11.38
CA GLY A 34 20.05 -1.46 11.59
C GLY A 34 20.32 -0.58 10.37
N GLU A 35 20.54 -1.15 9.18
CA GLU A 35 20.51 -0.35 7.94
C GLU A 35 19.14 0.31 7.77
N LYS A 36 19.13 1.65 7.82
CA LYS A 36 17.90 2.44 7.82
C LYS A 36 17.23 2.41 6.45
N ILE A 37 15.92 2.29 6.46
CA ILE A 37 15.04 2.55 5.33
C ILE A 37 14.81 4.06 5.24
N LYS A 38 14.89 4.61 4.04
CA LYS A 38 14.59 6.02 3.79
C LYS A 38 13.49 6.21 2.77
N ASP A 39 13.72 5.74 1.56
CA ASP A 39 12.84 6.00 0.43
C ASP A 39 11.92 4.80 0.18
N VAL A 40 10.61 5.00 0.31
CA VAL A 40 9.61 3.94 0.15
C VAL A 40 8.59 4.32 -0.91
N LEU A 41 8.31 3.37 -1.83
CA LEU A 41 7.29 3.49 -2.86
C LEU A 41 5.98 2.82 -2.41
N VAL A 42 4.84 3.46 -2.69
CA VAL A 42 3.52 2.84 -2.51
C VAL A 42 2.76 2.89 -3.82
N THR A 43 2.50 1.75 -4.43
CA THR A 43 1.68 1.67 -5.66
C THR A 43 0.20 1.58 -5.33
N GLY A 44 -0.66 2.08 -6.24
CA GLY A 44 -2.10 2.14 -5.97
C GLY A 44 -2.44 2.96 -4.73
N ALA A 45 -1.66 4.03 -4.48
CA ALA A 45 -1.66 4.79 -3.24
C ALA A 45 -3.00 5.42 -2.88
N SER A 46 -3.85 5.73 -3.85
CA SER A 46 -5.20 6.28 -3.62
C SER A 46 -6.25 5.23 -3.25
N GLY A 47 -5.89 3.94 -3.27
CA GLY A 47 -6.77 2.84 -2.86
C GLY A 47 -6.78 2.60 -1.35
N GLY A 48 -7.62 1.66 -0.92
CA GLY A 48 -7.81 1.38 0.52
C GLY A 48 -6.54 0.93 1.25
N VAL A 49 -5.75 0.00 0.68
CA VAL A 49 -4.48 -0.45 1.26
C VAL A 49 -3.42 0.63 1.11
N GLY A 50 -3.29 1.19 -0.11
CA GLY A 50 -2.23 2.15 -0.43
C GLY A 50 -2.29 3.40 0.45
N SER A 51 -3.45 4.02 0.62
CA SER A 51 -3.59 5.24 1.43
C SER A 51 -3.24 5.03 2.90
N ILE A 52 -3.66 3.90 3.47
CA ILE A 52 -3.29 3.54 4.84
C ILE A 52 -1.79 3.26 4.94
N SER A 53 -1.20 2.59 3.94
CA SER A 53 0.25 2.34 3.90
C SER A 53 1.06 3.63 3.85
N VAL A 54 0.64 4.62 3.04
CA VAL A 54 1.29 5.95 3.00
C VAL A 54 1.35 6.56 4.41
N MET A 55 0.23 6.56 5.12
CA MET A 55 0.15 7.11 6.48
C MET A 55 1.08 6.38 7.45
N ILE A 56 1.06 5.05 7.47
CA ILE A 56 1.87 4.24 8.39
C ILE A 56 3.36 4.43 8.12
N LEU A 57 3.78 4.36 6.85
CA LEU A 57 5.18 4.50 6.46
C LEU A 57 5.72 5.90 6.77
N ASN A 58 4.91 6.95 6.55
CA ASN A 58 5.26 8.30 6.99
C ASN A 58 5.39 8.38 8.52
N LYS A 59 4.53 7.70 9.28
CA LYS A 59 4.63 7.64 10.75
C LYS A 59 5.89 6.89 11.22
N PHE A 60 6.40 5.95 10.44
CA PHE A 60 7.71 5.31 10.68
C PHE A 60 8.90 6.23 10.36
N GLY A 61 8.64 7.40 9.76
CA GLY A 61 9.67 8.40 9.42
C GLY A 61 10.30 8.20 8.04
N TYR A 62 9.67 7.40 7.16
CA TYR A 62 10.17 7.18 5.81
C TYR A 62 9.72 8.28 4.83
N ASP A 63 10.53 8.54 3.82
CA ASP A 63 10.22 9.42 2.69
C ASP A 63 9.33 8.65 1.70
N VAL A 64 8.00 8.85 1.79
CA VAL A 64 7.04 8.08 1.00
C VAL A 64 6.79 8.73 -0.34
N THR A 65 6.98 7.97 -1.42
CA THR A 65 6.54 8.32 -2.77
C THR A 65 5.29 7.52 -3.12
N ALA A 66 4.20 8.22 -3.40
CA ALA A 66 2.91 7.63 -3.72
C ALA A 66 2.70 7.56 -5.23
N VAL A 67 2.32 6.39 -5.76
CA VAL A 67 1.99 6.18 -7.18
C VAL A 67 0.48 6.17 -7.33
N THR A 68 -0.04 7.07 -8.16
CA THR A 68 -1.46 7.13 -8.48
C THR A 68 -1.69 7.52 -9.94
N GLY A 69 -2.78 7.03 -10.55
CA GLY A 69 -3.27 7.52 -11.84
C GLY A 69 -4.30 8.65 -11.69
N LYS A 70 -4.56 9.10 -10.46
CA LYS A 70 -5.62 10.05 -10.12
C LYS A 70 -5.01 11.32 -9.52
N VAL A 71 -4.78 12.31 -10.37
CA VAL A 71 -4.16 13.59 -9.98
C VAL A 71 -4.98 14.33 -8.92
N GLU A 72 -6.29 14.21 -8.96
CA GLU A 72 -7.21 14.80 -7.97
C GLU A 72 -6.98 14.31 -6.53
N ASN A 73 -6.33 13.17 -6.35
CA ASN A 73 -6.01 12.63 -5.02
C ASN A 73 -4.65 13.12 -4.46
N GLU A 74 -3.91 13.96 -5.18
CA GLU A 74 -2.59 14.42 -4.75
C GLU A 74 -2.64 15.13 -3.39
N GLY A 75 -3.58 16.07 -3.21
CA GLY A 75 -3.77 16.79 -1.94
C GLY A 75 -4.07 15.84 -0.78
N TYR A 76 -4.93 14.85 -0.99
CA TYR A 76 -5.23 13.83 0.00
C TYR A 76 -3.99 13.00 0.36
N LEU A 77 -3.26 12.50 -0.64
CA LEU A 77 -2.06 11.68 -0.38
C LEU A 77 -0.96 12.48 0.34
N LYS A 78 -0.79 13.75 0.02
CA LYS A 78 0.11 14.66 0.76
C LYS A 78 -0.35 14.85 2.21
N SER A 79 -1.65 14.99 2.47
CA SER A 79 -2.18 15.09 3.84
C SER A 79 -1.91 13.85 4.68
N LEU A 80 -1.85 12.67 4.04
CA LEU A 80 -1.46 11.41 4.68
C LEU A 80 0.05 11.30 4.95
N GLY A 81 0.87 12.16 4.34
CA GLY A 81 2.30 12.20 4.53
C GLY A 81 3.13 11.73 3.32
N ALA A 82 2.53 11.60 2.13
CA ALA A 82 3.32 11.39 0.93
C ALA A 82 4.22 12.60 0.65
N LYS A 83 5.52 12.38 0.56
CA LYS A 83 6.51 13.41 0.24
C LYS A 83 6.49 13.71 -1.27
N ASN A 84 6.40 12.67 -2.08
CA ASN A 84 6.36 12.78 -3.54
C ASN A 84 5.15 12.03 -4.10
N ILE A 85 4.68 12.50 -5.25
CA ILE A 85 3.64 11.83 -6.03
C ILE A 85 4.20 11.60 -7.44
N ILE A 86 4.03 10.39 -7.97
CA ILE A 86 4.34 10.06 -9.36
C ILE A 86 3.13 9.46 -10.05
N ASN A 87 3.02 9.67 -11.35
CA ASN A 87 1.93 9.11 -12.12
C ASN A 87 2.16 7.61 -12.35
N LYS A 88 1.11 6.79 -12.29
CA LYS A 88 1.22 5.36 -12.58
C LYS A 88 1.79 5.07 -13.98
N SER A 89 1.56 5.94 -14.96
CA SER A 89 2.10 5.80 -16.32
C SER A 89 3.62 5.76 -16.37
N ASP A 90 4.30 6.34 -15.39
CA ASP A 90 5.77 6.31 -15.31
C ASP A 90 6.31 4.90 -15.03
N LEU A 91 5.49 4.04 -14.42
CA LEU A 91 5.81 2.65 -14.11
C LEU A 91 4.99 1.64 -14.92
N ASP A 92 3.95 2.05 -15.65
CA ASP A 92 3.09 1.17 -16.43
C ASP A 92 3.65 0.95 -17.86
N LYS A 93 4.86 0.44 -17.92
CA LYS A 93 5.62 0.14 -19.13
C LYS A 93 6.46 -1.11 -18.93
N ASP A 94 7.04 -1.64 -20.01
CA ASP A 94 7.91 -2.80 -19.90
C ASP A 94 9.14 -2.49 -19.06
N ALA A 95 9.39 -3.34 -18.07
CA ALA A 95 10.48 -3.14 -17.11
C ALA A 95 11.82 -3.55 -17.74
N ARG A 96 12.87 -2.80 -17.40
CA ARG A 96 14.26 -3.22 -17.64
C ARG A 96 14.64 -4.33 -16.65
N PRO A 97 15.62 -5.17 -17.00
CA PRO A 97 16.15 -6.17 -16.05
C PRO A 97 16.64 -5.55 -14.73
N LEU A 98 17.26 -4.37 -14.79
CA LEU A 98 17.62 -3.49 -13.69
C LEU A 98 17.48 -2.04 -14.14
N ASP A 99 17.08 -1.17 -13.23
CA ASP A 99 17.04 0.28 -13.43
C ASP A 99 17.74 0.98 -12.26
N LYS A 100 17.78 2.32 -12.26
CA LYS A 100 18.34 3.10 -11.15
C LYS A 100 17.67 2.69 -9.84
N GLY A 101 18.47 2.36 -8.82
CA GLY A 101 17.98 2.07 -7.48
C GLY A 101 17.42 3.32 -6.80
N LEU A 102 16.12 3.34 -6.52
CA LEU A 102 15.40 4.48 -5.97
C LEU A 102 14.78 4.16 -4.61
N TRP A 103 14.36 2.91 -4.39
CA TRP A 103 13.53 2.53 -3.25
C TRP A 103 14.21 1.52 -2.35
N ASP A 104 14.20 1.77 -1.04
CA ASP A 104 14.63 0.80 -0.02
C ASP A 104 13.51 -0.19 0.31
N GLY A 105 12.25 0.27 0.17
CA GLY A 105 11.06 -0.52 0.38
C GLY A 105 9.95 -0.19 -0.59
N VAL A 106 9.08 -1.15 -0.87
CA VAL A 106 7.91 -0.97 -1.73
C VAL A 106 6.71 -1.67 -1.12
N VAL A 107 5.55 -0.98 -1.07
CA VAL A 107 4.25 -1.63 -0.90
C VAL A 107 3.57 -1.67 -2.26
N ASP A 108 3.34 -2.87 -2.79
CA ASP A 108 2.66 -3.04 -4.06
C ASP A 108 1.25 -3.61 -3.91
N THR A 109 0.28 -2.89 -4.46
CA THR A 109 -1.14 -3.25 -4.45
C THR A 109 -1.70 -3.55 -5.84
N VAL A 110 -0.89 -3.39 -6.89
CA VAL A 110 -1.39 -3.40 -8.27
C VAL A 110 -0.84 -4.51 -9.14
N GLY A 111 0.37 -5.01 -8.88
CA GLY A 111 0.97 -6.06 -9.68
C GLY A 111 1.42 -5.62 -11.07
N GLY A 112 1.56 -6.56 -11.99
CA GLY A 112 1.83 -6.33 -13.40
C GLY A 112 3.15 -5.60 -13.70
N LYS A 113 3.12 -4.74 -14.71
CA LYS A 113 4.27 -3.92 -15.15
C LYS A 113 4.75 -2.97 -14.07
N ILE A 114 3.83 -2.45 -13.26
CA ILE A 114 4.16 -1.53 -12.16
C ILE A 114 5.01 -2.23 -11.10
N LEU A 115 4.62 -3.44 -10.69
CA LEU A 115 5.43 -4.24 -9.77
C LEU A 115 6.79 -4.62 -10.38
N ALA A 116 6.83 -4.96 -11.67
CA ALA A 116 8.09 -5.28 -12.35
C ALA A 116 9.08 -4.09 -12.37
N ASN A 117 8.58 -2.88 -12.65
CA ASN A 117 9.38 -1.65 -12.58
C ASN A 117 9.80 -1.31 -11.15
N ALA A 118 8.90 -1.48 -10.17
CA ALA A 118 9.24 -1.27 -8.77
C ALA A 118 10.38 -2.19 -8.31
N LEU A 119 10.35 -3.48 -8.70
CA LEU A 119 11.44 -4.43 -8.45
C LEU A 119 12.75 -4.00 -9.10
N ALA A 120 12.73 -3.60 -10.38
CA ALA A 120 13.90 -3.14 -11.12
C ALA A 120 14.53 -1.88 -10.51
N GLN A 121 13.73 -1.05 -9.85
CA GLN A 121 14.12 0.20 -9.19
C GLN A 121 14.39 0.06 -7.69
N THR A 122 14.28 -1.12 -7.14
CA THR A 122 14.59 -1.36 -5.73
C THR A 122 16.11 -1.42 -5.53
N ARG A 123 16.60 -0.75 -4.47
CA ARG A 123 18.03 -0.73 -4.09
C ARG A 123 18.50 -2.06 -3.53
N ASP A 124 19.80 -2.14 -3.30
CA ASP A 124 20.45 -3.31 -2.71
C ASP A 124 19.80 -3.67 -1.37
N ASN A 125 19.54 -4.96 -1.22
CA ASN A 125 18.85 -5.52 -0.05
C ASN A 125 17.44 -4.96 0.22
N GLY A 126 16.84 -4.23 -0.72
CA GLY A 126 15.50 -3.68 -0.57
C GLY A 126 14.43 -4.76 -0.50
N ILE A 127 13.24 -4.37 -0.04
CA ILE A 127 12.10 -5.27 0.15
C ILE A 127 10.85 -4.76 -0.56
N VAL A 128 10.18 -5.64 -1.27
CA VAL A 128 8.91 -5.38 -1.96
C VAL A 128 7.82 -6.23 -1.31
N ALA A 129 6.91 -5.61 -0.59
CA ALA A 129 5.74 -6.24 0.01
C ALA A 129 4.57 -6.18 -0.98
N ALA A 130 4.30 -7.29 -1.66
CA ALA A 130 3.24 -7.39 -2.67
C ALA A 130 1.97 -8.02 -2.07
N CYS A 131 0.84 -7.32 -2.16
CA CYS A 131 -0.43 -7.74 -1.58
C CYS A 131 -1.62 -7.68 -2.53
N GLY A 132 -1.45 -7.19 -3.76
CA GLY A 132 -2.56 -7.01 -4.70
C GLY A 132 -2.15 -7.17 -6.15
N ASN A 133 -3.16 -7.26 -7.01
CA ASN A 133 -3.05 -7.48 -8.45
C ASN A 133 -4.10 -6.66 -9.23
N ALA A 134 -4.39 -5.44 -8.76
CA ALA A 134 -5.45 -4.61 -9.32
C ALA A 134 -5.21 -4.22 -10.79
N SER A 135 -3.96 -4.25 -11.28
CA SER A 135 -3.61 -4.02 -12.68
C SER A 135 -3.48 -5.35 -13.43
N ASP A 136 -2.65 -6.26 -12.93
CA ASP A 136 -2.44 -7.57 -13.54
C ASP A 136 -1.89 -8.55 -12.47
N TYR A 137 -2.23 -9.84 -12.62
CA TYR A 137 -1.67 -10.92 -11.78
C TYR A 137 -0.36 -11.47 -12.33
N LYS A 138 -0.03 -11.20 -13.59
CA LYS A 138 1.23 -11.64 -14.21
C LYS A 138 2.37 -10.72 -13.81
N LEU A 139 3.52 -11.30 -13.53
CA LEU A 139 4.75 -10.57 -13.22
C LEU A 139 5.83 -10.90 -14.25
N ASN A 140 6.05 -10.01 -15.20
CA ASN A 140 7.12 -10.12 -16.19
C ASN A 140 8.37 -9.39 -15.66
N THR A 141 9.27 -10.12 -15.02
CA THR A 141 10.54 -9.61 -14.51
C THR A 141 11.66 -10.59 -14.79
N THR A 142 12.88 -10.22 -14.43
CA THR A 142 14.05 -11.10 -14.52
C THR A 142 14.56 -11.46 -13.13
N VAL A 143 15.51 -12.38 -13.04
CA VAL A 143 16.15 -12.70 -11.76
C VAL A 143 17.17 -11.63 -11.30
N MET A 144 17.47 -10.63 -12.13
CA MET A 144 18.53 -9.64 -11.90
C MET A 144 18.34 -8.84 -10.60
N PRO A 145 17.14 -8.29 -10.26
CA PRO A 145 16.95 -7.61 -8.99
C PRO A 145 17.27 -8.49 -7.79
N PHE A 146 16.98 -9.78 -7.88
CA PHE A 146 17.16 -10.73 -6.77
C PHE A 146 18.62 -11.14 -6.60
N ILE A 147 19.33 -11.49 -7.69
CA ILE A 147 20.71 -12.01 -7.59
C ILE A 147 21.75 -10.90 -7.50
N ILE A 148 21.54 -9.74 -8.16
CA ILE A 148 22.51 -8.64 -8.17
C ILE A 148 22.34 -7.72 -6.97
N ARG A 149 21.08 -7.43 -6.58
CA ARG A 149 20.78 -6.49 -5.48
C ARG A 149 20.21 -7.14 -4.21
N GLY A 150 20.04 -8.46 -4.20
CA GLY A 150 19.47 -9.14 -3.04
C GLY A 150 18.05 -8.69 -2.69
N VAL A 151 17.31 -8.14 -3.67
CA VAL A 151 15.94 -7.67 -3.47
C VAL A 151 15.06 -8.83 -2.99
N LYS A 152 14.19 -8.57 -2.04
CA LYS A 152 13.23 -9.54 -1.51
C LYS A 152 11.83 -9.19 -1.99
N LEU A 153 11.21 -10.07 -2.76
CA LEU A 153 9.79 -10.00 -3.07
C LEU A 153 9.03 -10.85 -2.03
N TRP A 154 8.26 -10.18 -1.18
CA TRP A 154 7.51 -10.81 -0.10
C TRP A 154 6.01 -10.70 -0.33
N GLY A 155 5.35 -11.83 -0.63
CA GLY A 155 3.90 -11.90 -0.75
C GLY A 155 3.21 -11.73 0.62
N ILE A 156 2.30 -10.78 0.72
CA ILE A 156 1.55 -10.51 1.95
C ILE A 156 0.13 -11.05 1.80
N ASN A 157 -0.10 -12.20 2.43
CA ASN A 157 -1.42 -12.82 2.48
C ASN A 157 -2.11 -12.48 3.81
N SER A 158 -3.02 -11.51 3.77
CA SER A 158 -3.82 -11.12 4.94
C SER A 158 -4.95 -12.10 5.26
N VAL A 159 -5.38 -12.92 4.29
CA VAL A 159 -6.48 -13.89 4.47
C VAL A 159 -6.08 -14.97 5.45
N THR A 160 -4.88 -15.54 5.31
CA THR A 160 -4.36 -16.65 6.13
C THR A 160 -3.44 -16.17 7.27
N ALA A 161 -3.36 -14.85 7.51
CA ALA A 161 -2.59 -14.35 8.63
C ALA A 161 -3.09 -14.92 9.95
N SER A 162 -2.18 -15.51 10.74
CA SER A 162 -2.50 -16.11 12.03
C SER A 162 -3.10 -15.10 13.00
N ILE A 163 -3.91 -15.56 13.95
CA ILE A 163 -4.50 -14.71 14.99
C ILE A 163 -3.40 -13.89 15.70
N LYS A 164 -2.29 -14.53 16.06
CA LYS A 164 -1.16 -13.88 16.72
C LYS A 164 -0.59 -12.70 15.90
N ARG A 165 -0.45 -12.87 14.57
CA ARG A 165 -0.01 -11.78 13.69
C ARG A 165 -1.06 -10.66 13.57
N ARG A 166 -2.35 -11.03 13.52
CA ARG A 166 -3.45 -10.06 13.50
C ARG A 166 -3.46 -9.24 14.79
N GLU A 167 -3.41 -9.88 15.95
CA GLU A 167 -3.35 -9.21 17.25
C GLU A 167 -2.17 -8.25 17.34
N PHE A 168 -0.98 -8.69 16.93
CA PHE A 168 0.21 -7.84 16.91
C PHE A 168 -0.02 -6.54 16.13
N VAL A 169 -0.48 -6.62 14.88
CA VAL A 169 -0.65 -5.41 14.05
C VAL A 169 -1.86 -4.57 14.47
N TRP A 170 -2.94 -5.19 14.99
CA TRP A 170 -4.10 -4.46 15.49
C TRP A 170 -3.80 -3.65 16.76
N ASN A 171 -2.90 -4.13 17.61
CA ASN A 171 -2.46 -3.39 18.79
C ASN A 171 -1.72 -2.09 18.45
N GLU A 172 -1.14 -2.02 17.25
CA GLU A 172 -0.41 -0.83 16.78
C GLU A 172 -1.32 0.24 16.14
N VAL A 173 -2.59 -0.04 15.93
CA VAL A 173 -3.52 0.88 15.23
C VAL A 173 -3.57 2.26 15.89
N HIS A 174 -3.67 2.32 17.22
CA HIS A 174 -3.74 3.60 17.95
C HIS A 174 -2.49 4.47 17.76
N ASN A 175 -1.33 3.83 17.62
CA ASN A 175 -0.05 4.51 17.47
C ASN A 175 0.16 5.01 16.03
N LEU A 176 -0.41 4.31 15.04
CA LEU A 176 -0.06 4.48 13.64
C LEU A 176 -1.15 5.17 12.81
N ILE A 177 -2.41 5.09 13.21
CA ILE A 177 -3.54 5.55 12.41
C ILE A 177 -4.11 6.87 12.94
N ASN A 178 -4.14 7.87 12.06
CA ASN A 178 -4.89 9.10 12.29
C ASN A 178 -6.24 9.00 11.55
N PHE A 179 -7.30 8.72 12.32
CA PHE A 179 -8.65 8.54 11.76
C PHE A 179 -9.19 9.81 11.11
N ASP A 180 -8.92 10.99 11.65
CA ASP A 180 -9.42 12.26 11.10
C ASP A 180 -8.91 12.49 9.66
N LYS A 181 -7.68 12.08 9.39
CA LYS A 181 -7.10 12.17 8.03
C LYS A 181 -7.68 11.13 7.07
N ILE A 182 -7.85 9.89 7.52
CA ILE A 182 -8.39 8.81 6.67
C ILE A 182 -9.86 9.05 6.37
N GLU A 183 -10.64 9.55 7.32
CA GLU A 183 -12.07 9.81 7.16
C GLU A 183 -12.39 10.79 6.02
N GLN A 184 -11.46 11.64 5.63
CA GLN A 184 -11.62 12.56 4.49
C GLN A 184 -11.86 11.84 3.15
N SER A 185 -11.43 10.59 3.00
CA SER A 185 -11.64 9.78 1.80
C SER A 185 -12.73 8.73 1.94
N ILE A 186 -13.48 8.75 3.05
CA ILE A 186 -14.52 7.75 3.34
C ILE A 186 -15.87 8.25 2.85
N LYS A 187 -16.58 7.40 2.13
CA LYS A 187 -17.96 7.61 1.72
C LYS A 187 -18.86 6.60 2.42
N THR A 188 -19.83 7.10 3.18
CA THR A 188 -20.85 6.25 3.80
C THR A 188 -22.06 6.15 2.88
N ILE A 189 -22.39 4.94 2.49
CA ILE A 189 -23.44 4.60 1.51
C ILE A 189 -24.46 3.63 2.13
N SER A 190 -25.62 3.51 1.51
CA SER A 190 -26.58 2.45 1.78
C SER A 190 -26.17 1.13 1.12
N LEU A 191 -26.88 0.06 1.43
CA LEU A 191 -26.68 -1.24 0.76
C LEU A 191 -27.09 -1.17 -0.72
N GLU A 192 -28.14 -0.43 -1.03
CA GLU A 192 -28.68 -0.26 -2.38
C GLU A 192 -27.70 0.47 -3.29
N ASP A 193 -26.95 1.45 -2.77
CA ASP A 193 -25.96 2.22 -3.54
C ASP A 193 -24.83 1.33 -4.11
N LEU A 194 -24.62 0.13 -3.54
CA LEU A 194 -23.61 -0.82 -4.05
C LEU A 194 -23.84 -1.24 -5.49
N ILE A 195 -25.08 -1.32 -5.95
CA ILE A 195 -25.41 -1.73 -7.31
C ILE A 195 -24.75 -0.79 -8.32
N ASP A 196 -24.72 0.51 -8.03
CA ASP A 196 -24.14 1.52 -8.90
C ASP A 196 -22.62 1.72 -8.69
N ILE A 197 -22.14 1.45 -7.48
CA ILE A 197 -20.74 1.68 -7.10
C ILE A 197 -19.86 0.50 -7.51
N TYR A 198 -20.34 -0.74 -7.38
CA TYR A 198 -19.55 -1.93 -7.65
C TYR A 198 -18.98 -1.99 -9.08
N PRO A 199 -19.75 -1.70 -10.16
CA PRO A 199 -19.18 -1.63 -11.51
C PRO A 199 -18.07 -0.60 -11.67
N LYS A 200 -18.19 0.55 -10.99
CA LYS A 200 -17.15 1.60 -11.00
C LYS A 200 -15.87 1.15 -10.26
N MET A 201 -16.03 0.39 -9.17
CA MET A 201 -14.89 -0.19 -8.46
C MET A 201 -14.14 -1.18 -9.36
N LEU A 202 -14.82 -2.04 -10.09
CA LEU A 202 -14.19 -2.99 -11.02
C LEU A 202 -13.41 -2.30 -12.14
N LYS A 203 -13.86 -1.13 -12.58
CA LYS A 203 -13.17 -0.30 -13.58
C LYS A 203 -12.04 0.56 -13.00
N GLY A 204 -11.81 0.51 -11.68
CA GLY A 204 -10.83 1.36 -11.01
C GLY A 204 -11.20 2.85 -10.96
N GLU A 205 -12.47 3.20 -11.19
CA GLU A 205 -12.96 4.58 -11.21
C GLU A 205 -13.24 5.15 -9.81
N THR A 206 -13.10 4.33 -8.76
CA THR A 206 -13.32 4.75 -7.37
C THR A 206 -12.01 5.08 -6.67
N SER A 207 -12.07 5.95 -5.66
CA SER A 207 -10.95 6.27 -4.77
C SER A 207 -11.40 6.23 -3.30
N GLY A 208 -10.44 6.07 -2.39
CA GLY A 208 -10.72 5.96 -0.97
C GLY A 208 -11.42 4.65 -0.60
N ARG A 209 -12.39 4.75 0.31
CA ARG A 209 -13.15 3.60 0.81
C ARG A 209 -14.64 3.93 0.91
N TYR A 210 -15.45 2.90 0.78
CA TYR A 210 -16.88 2.94 1.01
C TYR A 210 -17.21 2.15 2.28
N ILE A 211 -18.03 2.73 3.14
CA ILE A 211 -18.60 2.07 4.32
C ILE A 211 -20.09 1.95 4.08
N ILE A 212 -20.62 0.74 4.23
CA ILE A 212 -22.06 0.49 4.13
C ILE A 212 -22.67 0.70 5.51
N ASP A 213 -23.63 1.61 5.59
CA ASP A 213 -24.47 1.76 6.77
C ASP A 213 -25.79 1.00 6.53
N LEU A 214 -25.98 -0.08 7.26
CA LEU A 214 -27.16 -0.94 7.14
C LEU A 214 -28.44 -0.30 7.73
N LYS A 215 -28.32 0.88 8.34
CA LYS A 215 -29.44 1.65 8.92
C LYS A 215 -29.84 2.85 8.05
N LYS A 216 -29.13 3.06 6.95
CA LYS A 216 -29.35 4.18 6.05
C LYS A 216 -30.24 3.78 4.88
#